data_ca41977bd29259270f5217037f82868a
#
_entry.id   ca41977bd29259270f5217037f82868a
#
_cell.length_a   1.000
_cell.length_b   1.000
_cell.length_c   1.000
_cell.angle_alpha   90.00
_cell.angle_beta   90.00
_cell.angle_gamma   90.00
#
_symmetry.space_group_name_H-M   'P 1'
#
loop_
_entity.id
_entity.type
_entity.pdbx_description
1 polymer ?
#
loop_
_entity_poly.entity_id
_entity_poly.type
_entity_poly.pdbx_seq_one_letter_code
_entity_poly.pdbx_strand_id
1 'polypeptide(L)'
;VLGQAALGGELVSDLAKMPHMLIAGTTGSGKSVCLNSILSTLLLTRTPEEVRLVLIDPKQVELDAYSGIPHLMCTVVTEMKRASFILGWVVQQMESRLGTFRRAKVRNIADYNAITRKGLEDMMGERYDELDFPDSYPYIVVVIDELADLMLQFRKDVEESINRIAAKARAAGIHLIVATQRPSTDVVTGLIKANLPVRMS
;
A
#
# COMPACT_ATOMS: atom_id res chain seq x y z
N VAL A 1 3.83 5.19 -13.73
CA VAL A 1 3.62 4.63 -15.09
C VAL A 1 3.20 3.17 -14.94
N LEU A 2 2.18 2.76 -15.67
CA LEU A 2 1.70 1.36 -15.69
C LEU A 2 2.24 0.61 -16.92
N GLY A 3 2.55 1.30 -17.98
CA GLY A 3 3.02 0.74 -19.23
C GLY A 3 2.65 1.60 -20.43
N GLN A 4 2.60 0.97 -21.61
CA GLN A 4 2.24 1.60 -22.87
C GLN A 4 0.98 0.92 -23.45
N ALA A 5 0.05 1.72 -23.93
CA ALA A 5 -1.12 1.21 -24.64
C ALA A 5 -0.74 0.61 -25.99
N ALA A 6 -1.53 -0.31 -26.52
CA ALA A 6 -1.31 -0.95 -27.81
C ALA A 6 -1.16 0.05 -28.98
N LEU A 7 -1.75 1.22 -28.87
CA LEU A 7 -1.68 2.32 -29.85
C LEU A 7 -0.57 3.34 -29.57
N GLY A 8 0.38 3.03 -28.65
CA GLY A 8 1.59 3.85 -28.42
C GLY A 8 1.47 4.95 -27.37
N GLY A 9 0.32 5.10 -26.70
CA GLY A 9 0.16 6.08 -25.60
C GLY A 9 0.68 5.54 -24.27
N GLU A 10 1.27 6.41 -23.43
CA GLU A 10 1.67 6.06 -22.06
C GLU A 10 0.43 5.86 -21.17
N LEU A 11 0.41 4.77 -20.41
CA LEU A 11 -0.58 4.51 -19.36
C LEU A 11 -0.03 5.01 -18.02
N VAL A 12 -0.42 6.23 -17.68
CA VAL A 12 -0.08 6.85 -16.40
C VAL A 12 -1.33 6.92 -15.53
N SER A 13 -1.19 6.59 -14.27
CA SER A 13 -2.28 6.72 -13.32
C SER A 13 -1.79 7.17 -11.94
N ASP A 14 -2.67 7.86 -11.24
CA ASP A 14 -2.43 8.35 -9.88
C ASP A 14 -2.86 7.28 -8.88
N LEU A 15 -1.89 6.72 -8.14
CA LEU A 15 -2.16 5.68 -7.14
C LEU A 15 -3.09 6.17 -6.02
N ALA A 16 -3.04 7.46 -5.66
CA ALA A 16 -3.95 8.01 -4.66
C ALA A 16 -5.42 8.03 -5.13
N LYS A 17 -5.64 8.08 -6.45
CA LYS A 17 -6.99 7.98 -7.06
C LYS A 17 -7.42 6.53 -7.31
N MET A 18 -6.44 5.62 -7.47
CA MET A 18 -6.63 4.18 -7.62
C MET A 18 -6.04 3.44 -6.40
N PRO A 19 -6.67 3.55 -5.23
CA PRO A 19 -6.01 3.26 -3.96
C PRO A 19 -5.52 1.83 -3.80
N HIS A 20 -6.19 0.88 -4.45
CA HIS A 20 -5.86 -0.53 -4.33
C HIS A 20 -5.96 -1.22 -5.67
N MET A 21 -4.99 -2.05 -5.98
CA MET A 21 -4.81 -2.68 -7.28
C MET A 21 -4.61 -4.18 -7.13
N LEU A 22 -5.27 -4.95 -7.99
CA LEU A 22 -5.04 -6.37 -8.19
C LEU A 22 -4.40 -6.60 -9.55
N ILE A 23 -3.25 -7.26 -9.56
CA ILE A 23 -2.54 -7.65 -10.78
C ILE A 23 -2.57 -9.17 -10.85
N ALA A 24 -3.31 -9.71 -11.79
CA ALA A 24 -3.41 -11.15 -12.00
C ALA A 24 -2.76 -11.54 -13.33
N GLY A 25 -1.92 -12.57 -13.32
CA GLY A 25 -1.31 -13.03 -14.56
C GLY A 25 -0.45 -14.26 -14.35
N THR A 26 -0.48 -15.17 -15.29
CA THR A 26 0.38 -16.35 -15.30
C THR A 26 1.84 -15.97 -15.54
N THR A 27 2.75 -16.92 -15.36
CA THR A 27 4.17 -16.72 -15.68
C THR A 27 4.31 -16.23 -17.14
N GLY A 28 5.08 -15.18 -17.36
CA GLY A 28 5.27 -14.56 -18.68
C GLY A 28 4.19 -13.58 -19.14
N SER A 29 3.16 -13.32 -18.32
CA SER A 29 2.11 -12.34 -18.65
C SER A 29 2.52 -10.87 -18.50
N GLY A 30 3.72 -10.59 -17.96
CA GLY A 30 4.18 -9.24 -17.70
C GLY A 30 3.90 -8.73 -16.27
N LYS A 31 3.37 -9.56 -15.36
CA LYS A 31 3.09 -9.21 -13.96
C LYS A 31 4.30 -8.55 -13.28
N SER A 32 5.46 -9.19 -13.32
CA SER A 32 6.71 -8.69 -12.73
C SER A 32 7.19 -7.40 -13.39
N VAL A 33 7.05 -7.29 -14.69
CA VAL A 33 7.39 -6.07 -15.43
C VAL A 33 6.49 -4.91 -15.00
N CYS A 34 5.19 -5.15 -14.82
CA CYS A 34 4.26 -4.16 -14.33
C CYS A 34 4.58 -3.71 -12.89
N LEU A 35 4.85 -4.66 -11.97
CA LEU A 35 5.26 -4.34 -10.61
C LEU A 35 6.55 -3.51 -10.58
N ASN A 36 7.56 -3.92 -11.34
CA ASN A 36 8.83 -3.21 -11.45
C ASN A 36 8.65 -1.80 -12.05
N SER A 37 7.77 -1.63 -13.04
CA SER A 37 7.46 -0.31 -13.60
C SER A 37 6.85 0.62 -12.55
N ILE A 38 5.91 0.11 -11.75
CA ILE A 38 5.28 0.89 -10.68
C ILE A 38 6.31 1.27 -9.61
N LEU A 39 7.07 0.30 -9.10
CA LEU A 39 8.08 0.52 -8.06
C LEU A 39 9.17 1.47 -8.52
N SER A 40 9.74 1.27 -9.72
CA SER A 40 10.76 2.16 -10.28
C SER A 40 10.22 3.58 -10.46
N THR A 41 8.99 3.74 -10.90
CA THR A 41 8.35 5.06 -11.03
C THR A 41 8.27 5.75 -9.67
N LEU A 42 7.84 5.05 -8.62
CA LEU A 42 7.77 5.61 -7.27
C LEU A 42 9.16 6.02 -6.76
N LEU A 43 10.15 5.14 -6.90
CA LEU A 43 11.51 5.38 -6.42
C LEU A 43 12.22 6.52 -7.15
N LEU A 44 11.95 6.72 -8.43
CA LEU A 44 12.54 7.80 -9.23
C LEU A 44 11.85 9.15 -9.03
N THR A 45 10.61 9.16 -8.52
CA THR A 45 9.81 10.39 -8.46
C THR A 45 9.46 10.84 -7.04
N ARG A 46 9.69 10.00 -6.02
CA ARG A 46 9.31 10.26 -4.63
C ARG A 46 10.45 9.98 -3.68
N THR A 47 10.55 10.80 -2.65
CA THR A 47 11.53 10.60 -1.58
C THR A 47 10.98 9.65 -0.50
N PRO A 48 11.85 9.10 0.38
CA PRO A 48 11.40 8.26 1.50
C PRO A 48 10.46 8.98 2.49
N GLU A 49 10.53 10.31 2.57
CA GLU A 49 9.65 11.14 3.38
C GLU A 49 8.25 11.28 2.76
N GLU A 50 8.14 11.11 1.43
CA GLU A 50 6.86 11.17 0.72
C GLU A 50 6.21 9.80 0.60
N VAL A 51 7.00 8.72 0.36
CA VAL A 51 6.50 7.35 0.14
C VAL A 51 7.35 6.33 0.88
N ARG A 52 6.71 5.46 1.62
CA ARG A 52 7.30 4.29 2.25
C ARG A 52 6.75 3.01 1.64
N LEU A 53 7.58 1.99 1.60
CA LEU A 53 7.26 0.70 1.00
C LEU A 53 7.27 -0.42 2.04
N VAL A 54 6.31 -1.33 1.91
CA VAL A 54 6.28 -2.64 2.55
C VAL A 54 6.20 -3.67 1.44
N LEU A 55 7.25 -4.46 1.27
CA LEU A 55 7.36 -5.46 0.20
C LEU A 55 7.26 -6.86 0.77
N ILE A 56 6.34 -7.67 0.23
CA ILE A 56 6.09 -9.06 0.62
C ILE A 56 6.34 -9.94 -0.60
N ASP A 57 7.40 -10.72 -0.54
CA ASP A 57 7.85 -11.64 -1.60
C ASP A 57 8.18 -13.00 -1.01
N PRO A 58 7.21 -13.88 -0.92
CA PRO A 58 7.40 -15.22 -0.36
C PRO A 58 8.42 -16.07 -1.12
N LYS A 59 8.60 -15.80 -2.40
CA LYS A 59 9.47 -16.58 -3.29
C LYS A 59 10.90 -16.07 -3.35
N GLN A 60 11.15 -14.85 -2.85
CA GLN A 60 12.47 -14.18 -2.91
C GLN A 60 13.02 -14.05 -4.33
N VAL A 61 12.18 -13.71 -5.29
CA VAL A 61 12.56 -13.67 -6.71
C VAL A 61 12.38 -12.26 -7.29
N GLU A 62 11.22 -11.66 -7.08
CA GLU A 62 10.82 -10.45 -7.81
C GLU A 62 11.18 -9.16 -7.07
N LEU A 63 11.06 -9.15 -5.74
CA LEU A 63 11.21 -7.94 -4.93
C LEU A 63 12.54 -7.88 -4.15
N ASP A 64 13.35 -8.92 -4.20
CA ASP A 64 14.64 -8.95 -3.49
C ASP A 64 15.61 -7.88 -3.99
N ALA A 65 15.54 -7.53 -5.28
CA ALA A 65 16.33 -6.45 -5.88
C ALA A 65 16.12 -5.07 -5.21
N TYR A 66 15.03 -4.90 -4.47
CA TYR A 66 14.72 -3.68 -3.70
C TYR A 66 15.23 -3.72 -2.26
N SER A 67 15.94 -4.78 -1.86
CA SER A 67 16.48 -4.89 -0.50
C SER A 67 17.46 -3.75 -0.22
N GLY A 68 17.32 -3.13 0.96
CA GLY A 68 18.21 -2.06 1.42
C GLY A 68 17.92 -0.66 0.92
N ILE A 69 16.89 -0.45 0.08
CA ILE A 69 16.52 0.91 -0.33
C ILE A 69 15.94 1.71 0.85
N PRO A 70 16.16 3.05 0.91
CA PRO A 70 15.74 3.87 2.06
C PRO A 70 14.22 4.01 2.20
N HIS A 71 13.44 3.70 1.17
CA HIS A 71 11.98 3.73 1.21
C HIS A 71 11.36 2.58 2.02
N LEU A 72 12.10 1.49 2.26
CA LEU A 72 11.57 0.34 2.99
C LEU A 72 11.29 0.67 4.46
N MET A 73 10.13 0.26 4.96
CA MET A 73 9.77 0.33 6.38
C MET A 73 10.34 -0.86 7.17
N CYS A 74 10.58 -1.98 6.50
CA CYS A 74 11.24 -3.18 7.03
C CYS A 74 11.94 -3.90 5.89
N THR A 75 12.77 -4.89 6.21
CA THR A 75 13.34 -5.79 5.19
C THR A 75 12.23 -6.44 4.37
N VAL A 76 12.51 -6.79 3.11
CA VAL A 76 11.58 -7.55 2.27
C VAL A 76 11.10 -8.78 3.04
N VAL A 77 9.79 -8.97 3.10
CA VAL A 77 9.15 -9.98 3.94
C VAL A 77 8.98 -11.25 3.14
N THR A 78 9.67 -12.30 3.56
CA THR A 78 9.70 -13.58 2.85
C THR A 78 8.93 -14.69 3.59
N GLU A 79 8.78 -14.54 4.91
CA GLU A 79 8.05 -15.50 5.73
C GLU A 79 6.55 -15.21 5.76
N MET A 80 5.71 -16.20 5.45
CA MET A 80 4.24 -16.07 5.41
C MET A 80 3.65 -15.60 6.74
N LYS A 81 4.12 -16.16 7.86
CA LYS A 81 3.68 -15.77 9.20
C LYS A 81 3.97 -14.30 9.47
N ARG A 82 5.19 -13.86 9.14
CA ARG A 82 5.59 -12.45 9.27
C ARG A 82 4.77 -11.54 8.36
N ALA A 83 4.46 -11.97 7.14
CA ALA A 83 3.61 -11.23 6.21
C ALA A 83 2.21 -11.01 6.77
N SER A 84 1.58 -12.03 7.37
CA SER A 84 0.30 -11.91 8.04
C SER A 84 0.34 -10.88 9.20
N PHE A 85 1.37 -10.93 10.04
CA PHE A 85 1.56 -9.94 11.12
C PHE A 85 1.76 -8.52 10.60
N ILE A 86 2.52 -8.35 9.52
CA ILE A 86 2.76 -7.04 8.92
C ILE A 86 1.49 -6.46 8.33
N LEU A 87 0.64 -7.26 7.69
CA LEU A 87 -0.67 -6.79 7.23
C LEU A 87 -1.54 -6.32 8.41
N GLY A 88 -1.55 -7.05 9.53
CA GLY A 88 -2.20 -6.62 10.76
C GLY A 88 -1.63 -5.31 11.32
N TRP A 89 -0.30 -5.15 11.28
CA TRP A 89 0.36 -3.90 11.65
C TRP A 89 -0.01 -2.74 10.72
N VAL A 90 -0.11 -2.96 9.41
CA VAL A 90 -0.58 -1.93 8.46
C VAL A 90 -2.00 -1.47 8.80
N VAL A 91 -2.87 -2.38 9.23
CA VAL A 91 -4.21 -2.04 9.74
C VAL A 91 -4.11 -1.13 10.97
N GLN A 92 -3.23 -1.42 11.92
CA GLN A 92 -3.01 -0.57 13.09
C GLN A 92 -2.49 0.83 12.70
N GLN A 93 -1.54 0.90 11.76
CA GLN A 93 -1.06 2.18 11.23
C GLN A 93 -2.18 3.00 10.59
N MET A 94 -3.04 2.36 9.81
CA MET A 94 -4.22 2.99 9.24
C MET A 94 -5.13 3.59 10.31
N GLU A 95 -5.47 2.82 11.33
CA GLU A 95 -6.36 3.25 12.41
C GLU A 95 -5.75 4.38 13.24
N SER A 96 -4.46 4.30 13.54
CA SER A 96 -3.71 5.35 14.23
C SER A 96 -3.77 6.66 13.44
N ARG A 97 -3.46 6.64 12.13
CA ARG A 97 -3.52 7.82 11.26
C ARG A 97 -4.92 8.43 11.20
N LEU A 98 -5.95 7.60 11.00
CA LEU A 98 -7.33 8.07 11.00
C LEU A 98 -7.75 8.65 12.35
N GLY A 99 -7.22 8.14 13.46
CA GLY A 99 -7.38 8.71 14.79
C GLY A 99 -6.77 10.10 14.90
N THR A 100 -5.54 10.29 14.39
CA THR A 100 -4.86 11.58 14.34
C THR A 100 -5.60 12.58 13.45
N PHE A 101 -6.04 12.16 12.25
CA PHE A 101 -6.79 13.03 11.33
C PHE A 101 -8.12 13.51 11.92
N ARG A 102 -8.83 12.65 12.67
CA ARG A 102 -10.04 13.07 13.40
C ARG A 102 -9.73 14.13 14.46
N ARG A 103 -8.62 13.96 15.20
CA ARG A 103 -8.19 14.97 16.19
C ARG A 103 -7.80 16.29 15.52
N ALA A 104 -7.06 16.21 14.40
CA ALA A 104 -6.68 17.35 13.59
C ALA A 104 -7.85 17.93 12.76
N LYS A 105 -9.06 17.36 12.86
CA LYS A 105 -10.27 17.79 12.12
C LYS A 105 -10.08 17.81 10.60
N VAL A 106 -9.24 16.94 10.07
CA VAL A 106 -9.02 16.75 8.63
C VAL A 106 -9.59 15.42 8.16
N ARG A 107 -9.80 15.28 6.84
CA ARG A 107 -10.48 14.12 6.27
C ARG A 107 -9.53 13.05 5.75
N ASN A 108 -8.33 13.43 5.38
CA ASN A 108 -7.37 12.55 4.72
C ASN A 108 -5.92 13.04 4.89
N ILE A 109 -4.97 12.21 4.44
CA ILE A 109 -3.54 12.47 4.50
C ILE A 109 -3.13 13.76 3.74
N ALA A 110 -3.75 14.05 2.59
CA ALA A 110 -3.40 15.23 1.80
C ALA A 110 -3.78 16.52 2.55
N ASP A 111 -4.97 16.54 3.14
CA ASP A 111 -5.41 17.65 3.98
C ASP A 111 -4.50 17.81 5.21
N TYR A 112 -4.11 16.69 5.84
CA TYR A 112 -3.20 16.71 6.99
C TYR A 112 -1.83 17.27 6.61
N ASN A 113 -1.20 16.74 5.56
CA ASN A 113 0.13 17.15 5.11
C ASN A 113 0.17 18.59 4.54
N ALA A 114 -0.99 19.17 4.23
CA ALA A 114 -1.10 20.57 3.81
C ALA A 114 -1.12 21.56 4.98
N ILE A 115 -1.33 21.08 6.22
CA ILE A 115 -1.34 21.93 7.40
C ILE A 115 0.11 22.17 7.84
N THR A 116 0.45 23.44 8.06
CA THR A 116 1.74 23.78 8.67
C THR A 116 1.74 23.43 10.15
N ARG A 117 2.93 23.23 10.75
CA ARG A 117 3.08 23.04 12.18
C ARG A 117 2.35 24.11 12.98
N LYS A 118 2.54 25.39 12.61
CA LYS A 118 1.84 26.50 13.23
C LYS A 118 0.31 26.38 13.10
N GLY A 119 -0.17 25.92 11.97
CA GLY A 119 -1.61 25.68 11.78
C GLY A 119 -2.16 24.58 12.68
N LEU A 120 -1.38 23.53 12.97
CA LEU A 120 -1.76 22.50 13.94
C LEU A 120 -1.75 23.04 15.37
N GLU A 121 -0.75 23.83 15.75
CA GLU A 121 -0.67 24.51 17.04
C GLU A 121 -1.88 25.44 17.27
N ASP A 122 -2.20 26.29 16.27
CA ASP A 122 -3.35 27.18 16.31
C ASP A 122 -4.70 26.43 16.42
N MET A 123 -4.82 25.27 15.77
CA MET A 123 -6.05 24.46 15.80
C MET A 123 -6.22 23.70 17.11
N MET A 124 -5.12 23.27 17.74
CA MET A 124 -5.14 22.40 18.92
C MET A 124 -5.01 23.16 20.23
N GLY A 125 -4.48 24.39 20.20
CA GLY A 125 -4.24 25.22 21.41
C GLY A 125 -3.33 24.52 22.40
N GLU A 126 -3.61 24.65 23.70
CA GLU A 126 -2.82 24.07 24.80
C GLU A 126 -2.67 22.53 24.74
N ARG A 127 -3.51 21.84 23.95
CA ARG A 127 -3.45 20.39 23.77
C ARG A 127 -2.43 19.94 22.73
N TYR A 128 -1.80 20.84 22.01
CA TYR A 128 -0.83 20.50 20.97
C TYR A 128 0.38 19.75 21.55
N ASP A 129 0.91 20.25 22.68
CA ASP A 129 2.08 19.67 23.34
C ASP A 129 1.80 18.30 23.98
N GLU A 130 0.53 18.01 24.34
CA GLU A 130 0.10 16.74 24.89
C GLU A 130 -0.08 15.63 23.82
N LEU A 131 -0.20 16.02 22.58
CA LEU A 131 -0.52 15.13 21.46
C LEU A 131 0.66 15.14 20.49
N ASP A 132 1.48 14.10 20.52
CA ASP A 132 2.61 13.92 19.60
C ASP A 132 2.09 13.81 18.13
N PHE A 133 1.90 14.98 17.49
CA PHE A 133 1.48 15.09 16.10
C PHE A 133 2.71 15.14 15.20
N PRO A 134 2.92 14.16 14.30
CA PRO A 134 3.97 14.26 13.31
C PRO A 134 3.70 15.42 12.33
N ASP A 135 4.76 16.10 11.90
CA ASP A 135 4.66 17.21 10.95
C ASP A 135 4.03 16.80 9.61
N SER A 136 4.25 15.56 9.20
CA SER A 136 3.65 14.96 8.02
C SER A 136 3.64 13.44 8.08
N TYR A 137 2.82 12.81 7.26
CA TYR A 137 2.80 11.36 7.06
C TYR A 137 3.24 11.00 5.65
N PRO A 138 4.21 10.07 5.46
CA PRO A 138 4.45 9.49 4.15
C PRO A 138 3.26 8.63 3.71
N TYR A 139 3.01 8.56 2.42
CA TYR A 139 2.16 7.50 1.87
C TYR A 139 2.83 6.13 2.10
N ILE A 140 2.03 5.09 2.32
CA ILE A 140 2.53 3.72 2.45
C ILE A 140 2.00 2.89 1.28
N VAL A 141 2.90 2.26 0.54
CA VAL A 141 2.54 1.32 -0.52
C VAL A 141 2.95 -0.08 -0.08
N VAL A 142 1.97 -0.95 0.07
CA VAL A 142 2.16 -2.36 0.41
C VAL A 142 2.06 -3.17 -0.87
N VAL A 143 3.10 -3.90 -1.21
CA VAL A 143 3.17 -4.75 -2.41
C VAL A 143 3.25 -6.21 -1.98
N ILE A 144 2.34 -7.02 -2.50
CA ILE A 144 2.33 -8.48 -2.32
C ILE A 144 2.55 -9.10 -3.70
N ASP A 145 3.68 -9.79 -3.89
CA ASP A 145 4.01 -10.42 -5.17
C ASP A 145 3.14 -11.65 -5.47
N GLU A 146 2.86 -12.46 -4.45
CA GLU A 146 2.04 -13.66 -4.64
C GLU A 146 1.03 -13.84 -3.48
N LEU A 147 -0.20 -13.41 -3.71
CA LEU A 147 -1.28 -13.55 -2.74
C LEU A 147 -1.63 -15.01 -2.44
N ALA A 148 -1.53 -15.89 -3.45
CA ALA A 148 -1.92 -17.30 -3.29
C ALA A 148 -1.16 -17.99 -2.17
N ASP A 149 0.14 -17.70 -2.02
CA ASP A 149 0.98 -18.31 -1.00
C ASP A 149 0.55 -17.91 0.42
N LEU A 150 0.14 -16.66 0.61
CA LEU A 150 -0.40 -16.17 1.87
C LEU A 150 -1.79 -16.78 2.17
N MET A 151 -2.65 -16.86 1.16
CA MET A 151 -4.01 -17.40 1.31
C MET A 151 -4.02 -18.91 1.62
N LEU A 152 -3.00 -19.65 1.20
CA LEU A 152 -2.87 -21.07 1.52
C LEU A 152 -2.65 -21.33 3.01
N GLN A 153 -1.91 -20.45 3.71
CA GLN A 153 -1.49 -20.69 5.09
C GLN A 153 -2.23 -19.83 6.10
N PHE A 154 -2.54 -18.58 5.77
CA PHE A 154 -3.09 -17.57 6.69
C PHE A 154 -4.32 -16.88 6.13
N ARG A 155 -5.17 -17.63 5.43
CA ARG A 155 -6.33 -17.12 4.69
C ARG A 155 -7.17 -16.11 5.49
N LYS A 156 -7.60 -16.50 6.69
CA LYS A 156 -8.51 -15.70 7.49
C LYS A 156 -7.91 -14.34 7.85
N ASP A 157 -6.70 -14.34 8.37
CA ASP A 157 -6.03 -13.12 8.85
C ASP A 157 -5.65 -12.19 7.70
N VAL A 158 -5.19 -12.78 6.58
CA VAL A 158 -4.81 -12.05 5.37
C VAL A 158 -6.04 -11.43 4.71
N GLU A 159 -7.11 -12.20 4.52
CA GLU A 159 -8.35 -11.71 3.91
C GLU A 159 -8.98 -10.60 4.77
N GLU A 160 -9.04 -10.78 6.10
CA GLU A 160 -9.55 -9.75 7.02
C GLU A 160 -8.70 -8.47 6.94
N SER A 161 -7.38 -8.58 6.96
CA SER A 161 -6.46 -7.43 6.90
C SER A 161 -6.60 -6.69 5.57
N ILE A 162 -6.62 -7.40 4.45
CA ILE A 162 -6.80 -6.80 3.10
C ILE A 162 -8.14 -6.07 3.04
N ASN A 163 -9.22 -6.69 3.51
CA ASN A 163 -10.54 -6.07 3.50
C ASN A 163 -10.60 -4.79 4.34
N ARG A 164 -10.03 -4.81 5.55
CA ARG A 164 -9.99 -3.63 6.43
C ARG A 164 -9.18 -2.48 5.79
N ILE A 165 -8.01 -2.80 5.24
CA ILE A 165 -7.18 -1.82 4.54
C ILE A 165 -7.94 -1.26 3.34
N ALA A 166 -8.44 -2.11 2.46
CA ALA A 166 -9.08 -1.68 1.23
C ALA A 166 -10.35 -0.83 1.46
N ALA A 167 -11.05 -1.06 2.57
CA ALA A 167 -12.25 -0.28 2.91
C ALA A 167 -11.97 1.15 3.41
N LYS A 168 -10.81 1.42 4.05
CA LYS A 168 -10.59 2.68 4.79
C LYS A 168 -9.24 3.35 4.51
N ALA A 169 -8.26 2.64 3.99
CA ALA A 169 -6.88 3.09 3.97
C ALA A 169 -6.58 4.21 2.96
N ARG A 170 -7.46 4.42 1.98
CA ARG A 170 -7.32 5.54 1.02
C ARG A 170 -7.16 6.88 1.74
N ALA A 171 -8.01 7.16 2.71
CA ALA A 171 -7.93 8.39 3.49
C ALA A 171 -6.66 8.47 4.34
N ALA A 172 -6.15 7.33 4.82
CA ALA A 172 -4.92 7.23 5.59
C ALA A 172 -3.63 7.29 4.74
N GLY A 173 -3.76 7.36 3.40
CA GLY A 173 -2.61 7.35 2.48
C GLY A 173 -1.91 6.00 2.42
N ILE A 174 -2.66 4.89 2.54
CA ILE A 174 -2.12 3.54 2.46
C ILE A 174 -2.73 2.83 1.27
N HIS A 175 -1.89 2.26 0.43
CA HIS A 175 -2.27 1.66 -0.85
C HIS A 175 -1.79 0.20 -0.92
N LEU A 176 -2.63 -0.68 -1.46
CA LEU A 176 -2.31 -2.08 -1.70
C LEU A 176 -2.10 -2.34 -3.20
N ILE A 177 -0.99 -2.97 -3.52
CA ILE A 177 -0.75 -3.60 -4.82
C ILE A 177 -0.61 -5.09 -4.56
N VAL A 178 -1.64 -5.83 -4.93
CA VAL A 178 -1.72 -7.28 -4.70
C VAL A 178 -1.56 -7.98 -6.02
N ALA A 179 -0.55 -8.83 -6.13
CA ALA A 179 -0.34 -9.63 -7.32
C ALA A 179 -0.53 -11.12 -7.05
N THR A 180 -0.91 -11.87 -8.08
CA THR A 180 -1.02 -13.33 -8.02
C THR A 180 -0.89 -13.97 -9.40
N GLN A 181 -0.23 -15.13 -9.43
CA GLN A 181 -0.19 -15.99 -10.60
C GLN A 181 -1.38 -16.98 -10.63
N ARG A 182 -2.18 -17.05 -9.54
CA ARG A 182 -3.33 -17.95 -9.38
C ARG A 182 -4.61 -17.15 -9.14
N PRO A 183 -5.26 -16.62 -10.18
CA PRO A 183 -6.48 -15.82 -10.01
C PRO A 183 -7.73 -16.68 -9.76
N SER A 184 -7.59 -17.79 -9.06
CA SER A 184 -8.71 -18.67 -8.69
C SER A 184 -9.59 -18.05 -7.60
N THR A 185 -10.82 -18.51 -7.48
CA THR A 185 -11.81 -17.94 -6.54
C THR A 185 -11.50 -18.18 -5.06
N ASP A 186 -10.66 -19.16 -4.77
CA ASP A 186 -10.14 -19.45 -3.43
C ASP A 186 -9.01 -18.50 -3.01
N VAL A 187 -8.29 -17.93 -3.98
CA VAL A 187 -7.23 -16.92 -3.77
C VAL A 187 -7.82 -15.51 -3.85
N VAL A 188 -8.47 -15.20 -4.96
CA VAL A 188 -9.10 -13.90 -5.19
C VAL A 188 -10.61 -14.02 -4.92
N THR A 189 -10.94 -13.99 -3.63
CA THR A 189 -12.31 -14.18 -3.15
C THR A 189 -13.23 -13.03 -3.58
N GLY A 190 -14.54 -13.22 -3.42
CA GLY A 190 -15.52 -12.17 -3.69
C GLY A 190 -15.28 -10.91 -2.86
N LEU A 191 -14.84 -11.06 -1.60
CA LEU A 191 -14.52 -9.94 -0.71
C LEU A 191 -13.30 -9.16 -1.21
N ILE A 192 -12.23 -9.84 -1.60
CA ILE A 192 -11.04 -9.21 -2.17
C ILE A 192 -11.40 -8.48 -3.47
N LYS A 193 -12.17 -9.11 -4.36
CA LYS A 193 -12.64 -8.49 -5.62
C LYS A 193 -13.48 -7.23 -5.38
N ALA A 194 -14.35 -7.25 -4.38
CA ALA A 194 -15.22 -6.11 -4.07
C ALA A 194 -14.42 -4.88 -3.62
N ASN A 195 -13.28 -5.11 -2.95
CA ASN A 195 -12.48 -4.07 -2.31
C ASN A 195 -11.24 -3.65 -3.12
N LEU A 196 -10.84 -4.39 -4.14
CA LEU A 196 -9.77 -4.03 -5.08
C LEU A 196 -10.38 -3.66 -6.45
N PRO A 197 -10.74 -2.38 -6.65
CA PRO A 197 -11.50 -1.96 -7.82
C PRO A 197 -10.67 -1.94 -9.10
N VAL A 198 -9.36 -1.69 -8.99
CA VAL A 198 -8.47 -1.67 -10.14
C VAL A 198 -7.91 -3.07 -10.36
N ARG A 199 -8.10 -3.59 -11.56
CA ARG A 199 -7.69 -4.94 -11.92
C ARG A 199 -6.98 -4.92 -13.27
N MET A 200 -5.83 -5.59 -13.30
CA MET A 200 -5.03 -5.81 -14.50
C MET A 200 -4.78 -7.31 -14.64
N SER A 201 -4.88 -7.80 -15.87
CA SER A 201 -4.64 -9.20 -16.24
C SER A 201 -4.04 -9.27 -17.64
#